data_7548500e1097c0e96d4a8198aaca65d8
#
_entry.id   7548500e1097c0e96d4a8198aaca65d8
#
_cell.length_a   1.000
_cell.length_b   1.000
_cell.length_c   1.000
_cell.angle_alpha   90.00
_cell.angle_beta   90.00
_cell.angle_gamma   90.00
#
_symmetry.space_group_name_H-M   'P 1'
#
loop_
_entity.id
_entity.type
_entity.pdbx_description
1 polymer ?
#
loop_
_entity_poly.entity_id
_entity_poly.type
_entity_poly.pdbx_seq_one_letter_code
_entity_poly.pdbx_strand_id
1 'polypeptide(L)'
;MSDLSGRTTVVVGASRGLGRGIARAFAEAGAPVVAVARTVPALAELAATSPNIRTEVADAADATVAWNLVDRYEPEVLILVAGANPVMRPLQDQTWETFSVNWHTDVKIAFTWLREALLKPLPPGSRVVVMSSGAAINGSPASGGYAGSKATQRFIAAYAQDESRRAGLGITVTAVMPRMTPFGDVGRRGIRAYAARGGQTEEEYLKQLGEPLTPQMAGAALLDLVRADPATIVPGYLLTAAGLQKPS
;
A
#
# COMPACT_ATOMS: atom_id res chain seq x y z
N MET A 1 -15.56 -9.12 17.60
CA MET A 1 -14.79 -8.61 16.42
C MET A 1 -15.81 -8.04 15.45
N SER A 2 -15.63 -6.80 15.00
CA SER A 2 -16.54 -6.24 13.99
C SER A 2 -16.43 -7.05 12.70
N ASP A 3 -17.53 -7.64 12.28
CA ASP A 3 -17.67 -8.35 11.03
C ASP A 3 -17.40 -7.38 9.87
N LEU A 4 -16.67 -7.82 8.85
CA LEU A 4 -16.46 -7.05 7.61
C LEU A 4 -17.44 -7.45 6.51
N SER A 5 -18.39 -8.37 6.80
CA SER A 5 -19.46 -8.70 5.87
C SER A 5 -20.26 -7.45 5.50
N GLY A 6 -20.39 -7.21 4.21
CA GLY A 6 -21.03 -6.00 3.69
C GLY A 6 -20.13 -4.78 3.51
N ARG A 7 -18.90 -4.75 4.08
CA ARG A 7 -17.98 -3.62 3.90
C ARG A 7 -17.13 -3.81 2.64
N THR A 8 -17.55 -3.18 1.55
CA THR A 8 -16.80 -3.26 0.29
C THR A 8 -15.37 -2.76 0.46
N THR A 9 -14.42 -3.63 0.13
CA THR A 9 -12.98 -3.34 0.23
C THR A 9 -12.35 -3.31 -1.15
N VAL A 10 -11.76 -2.19 -1.54
CA VAL A 10 -10.97 -2.07 -2.77
C VAL A 10 -9.49 -2.14 -2.44
N VAL A 11 -8.77 -3.12 -3.01
CA VAL A 11 -7.32 -3.30 -2.84
C VAL A 11 -6.61 -3.02 -4.16
N VAL A 12 -5.95 -1.87 -4.25
CA VAL A 12 -5.22 -1.43 -5.44
C VAL A 12 -3.79 -1.95 -5.39
N GLY A 13 -3.43 -2.83 -6.34
CA GLY A 13 -2.15 -3.54 -6.34
C GLY A 13 -2.23 -4.94 -5.72
N ALA A 14 -3.35 -5.64 -5.91
CA ALA A 14 -3.66 -6.91 -5.25
C ALA A 14 -3.02 -8.16 -5.90
N SER A 15 -2.34 -8.05 -7.04
CA SER A 15 -1.88 -9.23 -7.80
C SER A 15 -0.76 -10.03 -7.14
N ARG A 16 0.03 -9.43 -6.24
CA ARG A 16 1.22 -10.05 -5.64
C ARG A 16 1.62 -9.44 -4.29
N GLY A 17 2.57 -10.08 -3.61
CA GLY A 17 3.21 -9.56 -2.39
C GLY A 17 2.21 -9.20 -1.29
N LEU A 18 2.45 -8.07 -0.63
CA LEU A 18 1.60 -7.60 0.48
C LEU A 18 0.16 -7.35 0.03
N GLY A 19 -0.06 -6.76 -1.16
CA GLY A 19 -1.41 -6.49 -1.67
C GLY A 19 -2.25 -7.75 -1.87
N ARG A 20 -1.63 -8.86 -2.37
CA ARG A 20 -2.31 -10.17 -2.49
C ARG A 20 -2.66 -10.74 -1.11
N GLY A 21 -1.73 -10.65 -0.15
CA GLY A 21 -1.98 -11.10 1.22
C GLY A 21 -3.09 -10.33 1.91
N ILE A 22 -3.12 -9.02 1.73
CA ILE A 22 -4.16 -8.14 2.26
C ILE A 22 -5.52 -8.50 1.64
N ALA A 23 -5.61 -8.61 0.31
CA ALA A 23 -6.87 -8.95 -0.36
C ALA A 23 -7.44 -10.29 0.12
N ARG A 24 -6.58 -11.31 0.31
CA ARG A 24 -6.99 -12.60 0.85
C ARG A 24 -7.49 -12.49 2.28
N ALA A 25 -6.75 -11.81 3.15
CA ALA A 25 -7.12 -11.67 4.56
C ALA A 25 -8.48 -10.98 4.73
N PHE A 26 -8.76 -9.94 3.92
CA PHE A 26 -10.05 -9.25 3.95
C PHE A 26 -11.18 -10.13 3.43
N ALA A 27 -10.95 -10.89 2.36
CA ALA A 27 -11.93 -11.85 1.84
C ALA A 27 -12.22 -12.99 2.82
N GLU A 28 -11.20 -13.53 3.48
CA GLU A 28 -11.31 -14.54 4.55
C GLU A 28 -12.05 -13.99 5.79
N ALA A 29 -11.97 -12.67 6.03
CA ALA A 29 -12.74 -11.98 7.09
C ALA A 29 -14.18 -11.62 6.67
N GLY A 30 -14.64 -12.09 5.50
CA GLY A 30 -16.01 -11.93 5.01
C GLY A 30 -16.27 -10.66 4.18
N ALA A 31 -15.27 -9.80 3.96
CA ALA A 31 -15.45 -8.61 3.15
C ALA A 31 -15.63 -8.93 1.66
N PRO A 32 -16.55 -8.28 0.94
CA PRO A 32 -16.52 -8.21 -0.52
C PRO A 32 -15.27 -7.44 -0.96
N VAL A 33 -14.33 -8.13 -1.65
CA VAL A 33 -13.06 -7.54 -2.08
C VAL A 33 -13.04 -7.30 -3.57
N VAL A 34 -12.68 -6.09 -3.99
CA VAL A 34 -12.35 -5.74 -5.37
C VAL A 34 -10.84 -5.64 -5.50
N ALA A 35 -10.24 -6.63 -6.15
CA ALA A 35 -8.80 -6.73 -6.35
C ALA A 35 -8.40 -6.06 -7.66
N VAL A 36 -7.69 -4.94 -7.58
CA VAL A 36 -7.30 -4.14 -8.76
C VAL A 36 -5.83 -4.35 -9.09
N ALA A 37 -5.53 -4.74 -10.33
CA ALA A 37 -4.16 -4.83 -10.85
C ALA A 37 -4.16 -4.94 -12.39
N ARG A 38 -2.97 -4.89 -13.01
CA ARG A 38 -2.80 -5.01 -14.47
C ARG A 38 -2.66 -6.45 -14.96
N THR A 39 -2.28 -7.39 -14.09
CA THR A 39 -1.86 -8.74 -14.47
C THR A 39 -3.02 -9.72 -14.37
N VAL A 40 -3.63 -10.05 -15.51
CA VAL A 40 -4.80 -10.94 -15.60
C VAL A 40 -4.59 -12.31 -14.94
N PRO A 41 -3.52 -13.09 -15.25
CA PRO A 41 -3.35 -14.42 -14.65
C PRO A 41 -3.26 -14.36 -13.12
N ALA A 42 -2.51 -13.41 -12.57
CA ALA A 42 -2.35 -13.28 -11.12
C ALA A 42 -3.63 -12.86 -10.39
N LEU A 43 -4.49 -12.07 -11.04
CA LEU A 43 -5.82 -11.75 -10.53
C LEU A 43 -6.76 -12.95 -10.58
N ALA A 44 -6.74 -13.74 -11.68
CA ALA A 44 -7.55 -14.96 -11.79
C ALA A 44 -7.17 -15.97 -10.71
N GLU A 45 -5.88 -16.20 -10.48
CA GLU A 45 -5.40 -17.03 -9.37
C GLU A 45 -5.88 -16.54 -8.01
N LEU A 46 -5.87 -15.22 -7.79
CA LEU A 46 -6.33 -14.63 -6.55
C LEU A 46 -7.84 -14.83 -6.37
N ALA A 47 -8.64 -14.57 -7.40
CA ALA A 47 -10.09 -14.76 -7.37
C ALA A 47 -10.48 -16.23 -7.09
N ALA A 48 -9.72 -17.20 -7.61
CA ALA A 48 -9.95 -18.61 -7.34
C ALA A 48 -9.78 -19.01 -5.87
N THR A 49 -9.17 -18.15 -5.03
CA THR A 49 -8.97 -18.44 -3.60
C THR A 49 -10.19 -18.14 -2.72
N SER A 50 -11.14 -17.32 -3.20
CA SER A 50 -12.33 -16.96 -2.43
C SER A 50 -13.45 -16.41 -3.33
N PRO A 51 -14.71 -16.82 -3.13
CA PRO A 51 -15.86 -16.25 -3.85
C PRO A 51 -16.09 -14.76 -3.50
N ASN A 52 -15.53 -14.28 -2.41
CA ASN A 52 -15.63 -12.88 -2.00
C ASN A 52 -14.70 -11.95 -2.78
N ILE A 53 -13.85 -12.48 -3.68
CA ILE A 53 -12.91 -11.67 -4.46
C ILE A 53 -13.42 -11.49 -5.90
N ARG A 54 -13.70 -10.23 -6.25
CA ARG A 54 -13.92 -9.77 -7.62
C ARG A 54 -12.65 -9.09 -8.11
N THR A 55 -12.39 -9.19 -9.43
CA THR A 55 -11.17 -8.60 -10.01
C THR A 55 -11.49 -7.48 -11.00
N GLU A 56 -10.65 -6.44 -10.99
CA GLU A 56 -10.64 -5.34 -11.96
C GLU A 56 -9.24 -5.25 -12.59
N VAL A 57 -9.18 -5.48 -13.89
CA VAL A 57 -7.92 -5.37 -14.66
C VAL A 57 -7.75 -3.93 -15.11
N ALA A 58 -6.89 -3.17 -14.43
CA ALA A 58 -6.73 -1.76 -14.69
C ALA A 58 -5.33 -1.24 -14.31
N ASP A 59 -4.91 -0.14 -14.93
CA ASP A 59 -3.75 0.64 -14.48
C ASP A 59 -4.20 1.66 -13.44
N ALA A 60 -3.78 1.47 -12.20
CA ALA A 60 -4.14 2.35 -11.10
C ALA A 60 -3.59 3.79 -11.23
N ALA A 61 -2.60 4.02 -12.11
CA ALA A 61 -2.06 5.35 -12.41
C ALA A 61 -2.91 6.13 -13.43
N ASP A 62 -3.90 5.49 -14.05
CA ASP A 62 -4.90 6.18 -14.86
C ASP A 62 -5.95 6.82 -13.96
N ALA A 63 -6.12 8.14 -14.09
CA ALA A 63 -7.06 8.90 -13.27
C ALA A 63 -8.52 8.48 -13.48
N THR A 64 -8.86 8.05 -14.70
CA THR A 64 -10.23 7.60 -15.01
C THR A 64 -10.58 6.29 -14.30
N VAL A 65 -9.58 5.44 -14.05
CA VAL A 65 -9.74 4.20 -13.29
C VAL A 65 -10.11 4.50 -11.83
N ALA A 66 -9.42 5.43 -11.18
CA ALA A 66 -9.72 5.81 -9.80
C ALA A 66 -11.16 6.33 -9.67
N TRP A 67 -11.55 7.27 -10.55
CA TRP A 67 -12.91 7.82 -10.60
C TRP A 67 -13.95 6.72 -10.80
N ASN A 68 -13.80 5.88 -11.83
CA ASN A 68 -14.75 4.83 -12.17
C ASN A 68 -14.93 3.79 -11.07
N LEU A 69 -13.83 3.39 -10.40
CA LEU A 69 -13.90 2.34 -9.39
C LEU A 69 -14.40 2.87 -8.03
N VAL A 70 -14.05 4.10 -7.67
CA VAL A 70 -14.63 4.77 -6.48
C VAL A 70 -16.13 4.97 -6.67
N ASP A 71 -16.57 5.43 -7.84
CA ASP A 71 -17.98 5.62 -8.18
C ASP A 71 -18.77 4.31 -8.16
N ARG A 72 -18.24 3.27 -8.80
CA ARG A 72 -18.93 1.98 -8.96
C ARG A 72 -19.05 1.18 -7.68
N TYR A 73 -18.02 1.22 -6.85
CA TYR A 73 -17.92 0.33 -5.69
C TYR A 73 -18.16 1.02 -4.36
N GLU A 74 -18.15 2.34 -4.29
CA GLU A 74 -18.33 3.14 -3.07
C GLU A 74 -17.64 2.50 -1.85
N PRO A 75 -16.30 2.25 -1.91
CA PRO A 75 -15.65 1.39 -0.94
C PRO A 75 -15.68 1.99 0.47
N GLU A 76 -16.04 1.17 1.45
CA GLU A 76 -15.86 1.51 2.86
C GLU A 76 -14.42 1.28 3.34
N VAL A 77 -13.65 0.46 2.61
CA VAL A 77 -12.21 0.30 2.83
C VAL A 77 -11.48 0.42 1.50
N LEU A 78 -10.56 1.37 1.43
CA LEU A 78 -9.69 1.58 0.26
C LEU A 78 -8.23 1.40 0.66
N ILE A 79 -7.53 0.45 0.03
CA ILE A 79 -6.12 0.13 0.34
C ILE A 79 -5.27 0.31 -0.90
N LEU A 80 -4.39 1.32 -0.88
CA LEU A 80 -3.51 1.68 -1.98
C LEU A 80 -2.12 1.06 -1.79
N VAL A 81 -1.86 -0.07 -2.45
CA VAL A 81 -0.59 -0.83 -2.36
C VAL A 81 0.23 -0.71 -3.64
N ALA A 82 -0.42 -0.42 -4.77
CA ALA A 82 0.23 -0.36 -6.08
C ALA A 82 1.39 0.63 -6.13
N GLY A 83 2.42 0.26 -6.84
CA GLY A 83 3.58 1.09 -7.09
C GLY A 83 4.51 0.48 -8.14
N ALA A 84 5.47 1.27 -8.60
CA ALA A 84 6.51 0.84 -9.52
C ALA A 84 7.70 0.21 -8.78
N ASN A 85 8.42 -0.66 -9.47
CA ASN A 85 9.72 -1.11 -9.00
C ASN A 85 10.73 0.03 -9.17
N PRO A 86 11.45 0.44 -8.10
CA PRO A 86 12.51 1.42 -8.24
C PRO A 86 13.68 0.88 -9.07
N VAL A 87 14.37 1.78 -9.75
CA VAL A 87 15.66 1.47 -10.36
C VAL A 87 16.73 1.55 -9.27
N MET A 88 17.34 0.40 -8.95
CA MET A 88 18.29 0.27 -7.85
C MET A 88 19.70 0.67 -8.33
N ARG A 89 20.06 1.93 -8.07
CA ARG A 89 21.36 2.53 -8.40
C ARG A 89 21.73 3.62 -7.40
N PRO A 90 23.04 3.88 -7.16
CA PRO A 90 23.47 5.06 -6.41
C PRO A 90 23.11 6.36 -7.16
N LEU A 91 23.08 7.47 -6.44
CA LEU A 91 22.58 8.77 -6.97
C LEU A 91 23.30 9.21 -8.25
N GLN A 92 24.64 9.08 -8.29
CA GLN A 92 25.45 9.50 -9.44
C GLN A 92 25.19 8.68 -10.73
N ASP A 93 24.57 7.50 -10.60
CA ASP A 93 24.26 6.60 -11.72
C ASP A 93 22.76 6.69 -12.11
N GLN A 94 22.00 7.59 -11.52
CA GLN A 94 20.61 7.86 -11.87
C GLN A 94 20.52 8.89 -13.01
N THR A 95 19.53 8.72 -13.87
CA THR A 95 18.98 9.82 -14.68
C THR A 95 17.68 10.32 -14.05
N TRP A 96 17.16 11.46 -14.51
CA TRP A 96 15.86 11.94 -14.02
C TRP A 96 14.75 10.91 -14.26
N GLU A 97 14.76 10.25 -15.41
CA GLU A 97 13.76 9.22 -15.79
C GLU A 97 13.81 8.04 -14.82
N THR A 98 15.01 7.55 -14.46
CA THR A 98 15.15 6.43 -13.53
C THR A 98 14.86 6.85 -12.09
N PHE A 99 15.21 8.08 -11.72
CA PHE A 99 14.96 8.64 -10.40
C PHE A 99 13.46 8.86 -10.16
N SER A 100 12.73 9.38 -11.15
CA SER A 100 11.34 9.81 -11.00
C SER A 100 10.28 8.72 -11.24
N VAL A 101 10.67 7.47 -11.56
CA VAL A 101 9.74 6.36 -11.84
C VAL A 101 8.62 6.24 -10.80
N ASN A 102 8.98 6.27 -9.51
CA ASN A 102 8.01 6.13 -8.43
C ASN A 102 7.17 7.41 -8.21
N TRP A 103 7.65 8.57 -8.65
CA TRP A 103 6.85 9.80 -8.64
C TRP A 103 5.72 9.72 -9.64
N HIS A 104 6.01 9.30 -10.87
CA HIS A 104 5.03 9.17 -11.94
C HIS A 104 4.02 8.04 -11.72
N THR A 105 4.34 7.10 -10.82
CA THR A 105 3.45 5.96 -10.52
C THR A 105 2.89 6.05 -9.10
N ASP A 106 3.73 5.90 -8.09
CA ASP A 106 3.29 5.74 -6.69
C ASP A 106 2.63 7.01 -6.13
N VAL A 107 3.26 8.18 -6.38
CA VAL A 107 2.70 9.47 -5.94
C VAL A 107 1.43 9.78 -6.73
N LYS A 108 1.44 9.56 -8.05
CA LYS A 108 0.26 9.78 -8.89
C LYS A 108 -0.92 8.92 -8.47
N ILE A 109 -0.70 7.64 -8.17
CA ILE A 109 -1.74 6.74 -7.65
C ILE A 109 -2.32 7.30 -6.34
N ALA A 110 -1.48 7.58 -5.35
CA ALA A 110 -1.95 8.09 -4.07
C ALA A 110 -2.72 9.41 -4.23
N PHE A 111 -2.19 10.36 -4.98
CA PHE A 111 -2.84 11.64 -5.26
C PHE A 111 -4.21 11.45 -5.91
N THR A 112 -4.27 10.67 -6.99
CA THR A 112 -5.49 10.51 -7.78
C THR A 112 -6.59 9.81 -6.96
N TRP A 113 -6.28 8.68 -6.35
CA TRP A 113 -7.29 7.92 -5.59
C TRP A 113 -7.76 8.65 -4.33
N LEU A 114 -6.89 9.35 -3.62
CA LEU A 114 -7.28 10.16 -2.47
C LEU A 114 -8.12 11.37 -2.90
N ARG A 115 -7.75 12.01 -4.01
CA ARG A 115 -8.54 13.10 -4.57
C ARG A 115 -9.96 12.65 -4.91
N GLU A 116 -10.13 11.52 -5.59
CA GLU A 116 -11.46 11.01 -5.93
C GLU A 116 -12.25 10.58 -4.68
N ALA A 117 -11.61 9.97 -3.69
CA ALA A 117 -12.22 9.62 -2.41
C ALA A 117 -12.74 10.82 -1.60
N LEU A 118 -12.21 12.03 -1.86
CA LEU A 118 -12.66 13.29 -1.24
C LEU A 118 -13.63 14.05 -2.09
N LEU A 119 -13.50 14.05 -3.43
CA LEU A 119 -14.39 14.77 -4.35
C LEU A 119 -15.77 14.11 -4.45
N LYS A 120 -15.81 12.81 -4.52
CA LYS A 120 -16.98 11.97 -4.30
C LYS A 120 -16.80 11.25 -2.97
N PRO A 121 -17.18 11.87 -1.86
CA PRO A 121 -16.84 11.35 -0.55
C PRO A 121 -17.25 9.89 -0.39
N LEU A 122 -16.33 9.07 0.06
CA LEU A 122 -16.65 7.70 0.48
C LEU A 122 -17.67 7.72 1.62
N PRO A 123 -18.42 6.64 1.87
CA PRO A 123 -19.38 6.58 2.97
C PRO A 123 -18.73 6.99 4.31
N PRO A 124 -19.43 7.77 5.17
CA PRO A 124 -18.91 8.09 6.48
C PRO A 124 -18.54 6.84 7.28
N GLY A 125 -17.40 6.86 7.97
CA GLY A 125 -16.84 5.68 8.63
C GLY A 125 -15.86 4.90 7.79
N SER A 126 -15.67 5.27 6.51
CA SER A 126 -14.70 4.62 5.63
C SER A 126 -13.25 4.74 6.12
N ARG A 127 -12.45 3.76 5.73
CA ARG A 127 -11.00 3.66 6.02
C ARG A 127 -10.19 3.69 4.75
N VAL A 128 -9.23 4.59 4.67
CA VAL A 128 -8.29 4.65 3.55
C VAL A 128 -6.88 4.42 4.06
N VAL A 129 -6.21 3.40 3.53
CA VAL A 129 -4.84 3.04 3.91
C VAL A 129 -3.91 3.24 2.70
N VAL A 130 -2.91 4.11 2.86
CA VAL A 130 -1.88 4.32 1.85
C VAL A 130 -0.62 3.56 2.23
N MET A 131 -0.25 2.56 1.43
CA MET A 131 0.97 1.77 1.66
C MET A 131 2.20 2.55 1.16
N SER A 132 2.85 3.21 2.10
CA SER A 132 4.14 3.87 1.90
C SER A 132 5.29 2.86 2.07
N SER A 133 6.33 3.18 2.82
CA SER A 133 7.49 2.31 3.10
C SER A 133 8.28 2.85 4.30
N GLY A 134 8.98 1.99 5.03
CA GLY A 134 9.99 2.40 6.00
C GLY A 134 11.08 3.31 5.40
N ALA A 135 11.32 3.23 4.09
CA ALA A 135 12.19 4.15 3.36
C ALA A 135 11.72 5.62 3.42
N ALA A 136 10.45 5.88 3.68
CA ALA A 136 9.90 7.22 3.87
C ALA A 136 10.44 7.91 5.16
N ILE A 137 10.97 7.14 6.09
CA ILE A 137 11.53 7.61 7.36
C ILE A 137 13.05 7.69 7.27
N ASN A 138 13.68 6.59 6.84
CA ASN A 138 15.13 6.40 6.93
C ASN A 138 15.87 6.74 5.62
N GLY A 139 15.15 7.06 4.55
CA GLY A 139 15.73 7.16 3.22
C GLY A 139 16.02 5.80 2.60
N SER A 140 16.57 5.81 1.38
CA SER A 140 16.96 4.61 0.64
C SER A 140 17.98 4.98 -0.47
N PRO A 141 19.28 5.07 -0.13
CA PRO A 141 20.29 5.66 -1.01
C PRO A 141 20.54 4.88 -2.31
N ALA A 142 20.12 3.61 -2.38
CA ALA A 142 20.27 2.79 -3.59
C ALA A 142 18.98 2.67 -4.41
N SER A 143 17.91 3.39 -4.09
CA SER A 143 16.59 3.21 -4.75
C SER A 143 16.10 4.43 -5.53
N GLY A 144 16.99 5.33 -5.94
CA GLY A 144 16.61 6.54 -6.67
C GLY A 144 15.62 7.40 -5.88
N GLY A 145 14.56 7.88 -6.53
CA GLY A 145 13.52 8.70 -5.91
C GLY A 145 12.47 7.94 -5.08
N TYR A 146 12.62 6.63 -4.90
CA TYR A 146 11.65 5.81 -4.18
C TYR A 146 11.36 6.32 -2.77
N ALA A 147 12.38 6.56 -1.96
CA ALA A 147 12.21 7.05 -0.60
C ALA A 147 11.46 8.39 -0.56
N GLY A 148 11.81 9.33 -1.45
CA GLY A 148 11.12 10.61 -1.61
C GLY A 148 9.66 10.43 -2.03
N SER A 149 9.37 9.55 -3.00
CA SER A 149 8.00 9.26 -3.41
C SER A 149 7.17 8.65 -2.27
N LYS A 150 7.76 7.76 -1.46
CA LYS A 150 7.12 7.15 -0.30
C LYS A 150 6.90 8.15 0.84
N ALA A 151 7.81 9.09 1.07
CA ALA A 151 7.61 10.20 1.98
C ALA A 151 6.45 11.10 1.50
N THR A 152 6.40 11.41 0.20
CA THR A 152 5.31 12.18 -0.39
C THR A 152 3.96 11.48 -0.23
N GLN A 153 3.88 10.17 -0.42
CA GLN A 153 2.64 9.40 -0.16
C GLN A 153 2.17 9.54 1.30
N ARG A 154 3.11 9.53 2.26
CA ARG A 154 2.78 9.76 3.68
C ARG A 154 2.20 11.16 3.90
N PHE A 155 2.79 12.20 3.29
CA PHE A 155 2.28 13.57 3.41
C PHE A 155 0.92 13.74 2.74
N ILE A 156 0.70 13.19 1.54
CA ILE A 156 -0.59 13.27 0.85
C ILE A 156 -1.69 12.58 1.67
N ALA A 157 -1.38 11.46 2.33
CA ALA A 157 -2.34 10.79 3.23
C ALA A 157 -2.73 11.70 4.41
N ALA A 158 -1.76 12.40 5.01
CA ALA A 158 -2.03 13.36 6.08
C ALA A 158 -2.87 14.55 5.58
N TYR A 159 -2.58 15.11 4.40
CA TYR A 159 -3.39 16.17 3.79
C TYR A 159 -4.82 15.72 3.52
N ALA A 160 -5.01 14.51 2.99
CA ALA A 160 -6.34 13.94 2.77
C ALA A 160 -7.12 13.76 4.09
N GLN A 161 -6.43 13.35 5.17
CA GLN A 161 -7.04 13.27 6.50
C GLN A 161 -7.47 14.65 7.02
N ASP A 162 -6.67 15.68 6.83
CA ASP A 162 -6.99 17.04 7.27
C ASP A 162 -8.19 17.60 6.48
N GLU A 163 -8.25 17.37 5.16
CA GLU A 163 -9.38 17.76 4.33
C GLU A 163 -10.66 17.00 4.72
N SER A 164 -10.56 15.70 4.99
CA SER A 164 -11.72 14.93 5.50
C SER A 164 -12.26 15.50 6.81
N ARG A 165 -11.40 15.85 7.75
CA ARG A 165 -11.79 16.48 9.03
C ARG A 165 -12.42 17.86 8.80
N ARG A 166 -11.77 18.70 7.99
CA ARG A 166 -12.25 20.07 7.70
C ARG A 166 -13.63 20.07 7.06
N ALA A 167 -13.90 19.11 6.19
CA ALA A 167 -15.17 18.97 5.49
C ALA A 167 -16.20 18.08 6.23
N GLY A 168 -15.87 17.51 7.39
CA GLY A 168 -16.76 16.64 8.16
C GLY A 168 -17.17 15.35 7.46
N LEU A 169 -16.29 14.80 6.59
CA LEU A 169 -16.64 13.64 5.75
C LEU A 169 -16.69 12.32 6.52
N GLY A 170 -16.11 12.23 7.71
CA GLY A 170 -16.05 11.00 8.50
C GLY A 170 -15.14 9.92 7.92
N ILE A 171 -14.27 10.25 6.95
CA ILE A 171 -13.31 9.34 6.35
C ILE A 171 -12.01 9.36 7.17
N THR A 172 -11.49 8.20 7.55
CA THR A 172 -10.18 8.08 8.22
C THR A 172 -9.11 7.66 7.23
N VAL A 173 -8.08 8.48 7.04
CA VAL A 173 -6.95 8.23 6.16
C VAL A 173 -5.67 8.05 6.97
N THR A 174 -4.91 6.98 6.71
CA THR A 174 -3.62 6.74 7.37
C THR A 174 -2.59 6.16 6.41
N ALA A 175 -1.31 6.40 6.68
CA ALA A 175 -0.21 5.79 5.95
C ALA A 175 0.34 4.59 6.74
N VAL A 176 0.63 3.49 6.05
CA VAL A 176 1.33 2.34 6.61
C VAL A 176 2.67 2.18 5.90
N MET A 177 3.74 2.04 6.68
CA MET A 177 5.13 2.01 6.21
C MET A 177 5.74 0.62 6.50
N PRO A 178 5.59 -0.35 5.57
CA PRO A 178 6.19 -1.67 5.75
C PRO A 178 7.71 -1.59 5.82
N ARG A 179 8.32 -2.39 6.69
CA ARG A 179 9.75 -2.70 6.61
C ARG A 179 10.03 -3.53 5.36
N MET A 180 11.30 -3.56 4.96
CA MET A 180 11.75 -4.36 3.82
C MET A 180 11.38 -5.84 4.02
N THR A 181 10.85 -6.47 2.96
CA THR A 181 10.39 -7.85 2.99
C THR A 181 10.80 -8.58 1.71
N PRO A 182 11.22 -9.86 1.77
CA PRO A 182 11.58 -10.64 0.59
C PRO A 182 10.38 -11.09 -0.25
N PHE A 183 9.15 -10.92 0.24
CA PHE A 183 7.93 -11.44 -0.41
C PHE A 183 7.36 -10.54 -1.52
N GLY A 184 8.08 -9.50 -1.94
CA GLY A 184 7.68 -8.62 -3.05
C GLY A 184 8.87 -8.25 -3.92
N ASP A 185 8.61 -7.83 -5.17
CA ASP A 185 9.68 -7.49 -6.12
C ASP A 185 10.54 -6.32 -5.66
N VAL A 186 9.92 -5.28 -5.10
CA VAL A 186 10.63 -4.12 -4.54
C VAL A 186 11.59 -4.56 -3.44
N GLY A 187 11.11 -5.41 -2.52
CA GLY A 187 11.93 -5.91 -1.42
C GLY A 187 13.07 -6.80 -1.89
N ARG A 188 12.82 -7.76 -2.79
CA ARG A 188 13.88 -8.61 -3.36
C ARG A 188 14.96 -7.81 -4.07
N ARG A 189 14.57 -6.81 -4.88
CA ARG A 189 15.52 -5.89 -5.54
C ARG A 189 16.31 -5.07 -4.53
N GLY A 190 15.65 -4.60 -3.48
CA GLY A 190 16.27 -3.86 -2.38
C GLY A 190 17.30 -4.72 -1.64
N ILE A 191 16.93 -5.93 -1.22
CA ILE A 191 17.82 -6.87 -0.53
C ILE A 191 19.09 -7.11 -1.35
N ARG A 192 18.95 -7.44 -2.64
CA ARG A 192 20.08 -7.64 -3.54
C ARG A 192 20.98 -6.41 -3.64
N ALA A 193 20.39 -5.23 -3.85
CA ALA A 193 21.15 -3.99 -4.02
C ALA A 193 21.88 -3.57 -2.74
N TYR A 194 21.25 -3.72 -1.58
CA TYR A 194 21.87 -3.37 -0.30
C TYR A 194 22.90 -4.40 0.16
N ALA A 195 22.69 -5.69 -0.08
CA ALA A 195 23.69 -6.72 0.15
C ALA A 195 24.95 -6.44 -0.67
N ALA A 196 24.80 -6.22 -1.99
CA ALA A 196 25.91 -5.86 -2.87
C ALA A 196 26.63 -4.57 -2.43
N ARG A 197 25.86 -3.52 -2.04
CA ARG A 197 26.42 -2.26 -1.54
C ARG A 197 27.21 -2.44 -0.25
N GLY A 198 26.81 -3.36 0.62
CA GLY A 198 27.48 -3.70 1.89
C GLY A 198 28.60 -4.73 1.74
N GLY A 199 28.87 -5.23 0.52
CA GLY A 199 29.89 -6.27 0.30
C GLY A 199 29.53 -7.61 0.94
N GLN A 200 28.24 -7.92 1.09
CA GLN A 200 27.76 -9.13 1.75
C GLN A 200 26.82 -9.92 0.84
N THR A 201 26.54 -11.17 1.18
CA THR A 201 25.56 -12.01 0.49
C THR A 201 24.13 -11.58 0.83
N GLU A 202 23.15 -11.93 -0.03
CA GLU A 202 21.73 -11.70 0.26
C GLU A 202 21.28 -12.41 1.54
N GLU A 203 21.85 -13.60 1.83
CA GLU A 203 21.54 -14.37 3.04
C GLU A 203 22.02 -13.66 4.31
N GLU A 204 23.25 -13.14 4.33
CA GLU A 204 23.79 -12.36 5.44
C GLU A 204 22.97 -11.10 5.69
N TYR A 205 22.58 -10.40 4.62
CA TYR A 205 21.73 -9.21 4.71
C TYR A 205 20.34 -9.56 5.28
N LEU A 206 19.73 -10.65 4.83
CA LEU A 206 18.44 -11.12 5.35
C LEU A 206 18.51 -11.46 6.84
N LYS A 207 19.57 -12.11 7.32
CA LYS A 207 19.78 -12.38 8.75
C LYS A 207 19.81 -11.09 9.59
N GLN A 208 20.41 -10.01 9.06
CA GLN A 208 20.45 -8.69 9.74
C GLN A 208 19.07 -8.01 9.78
N LEU A 209 18.20 -8.26 8.80
CA LEU A 209 16.85 -7.69 8.80
C LEU A 209 15.94 -8.29 9.89
N GLY A 210 16.30 -9.46 10.44
CA GLY A 210 15.50 -10.18 11.42
C GLY A 210 14.27 -10.85 10.80
N GLU A 211 13.23 -11.05 11.59
CA GLU A 211 12.00 -11.72 11.13
C GLU A 211 11.34 -10.95 9.97
N PRO A 212 11.11 -11.61 8.82
CA PRO A 212 10.55 -10.96 7.66
C PRO A 212 9.04 -10.74 7.80
N LEU A 213 8.58 -9.55 7.47
CA LEU A 213 7.15 -9.25 7.33
C LEU A 213 6.56 -10.08 6.18
N THR A 214 5.61 -10.97 6.48
CA THR A 214 4.91 -11.77 5.46
C THR A 214 3.65 -11.07 4.93
N PRO A 215 3.15 -11.47 3.74
CA PRO A 215 1.88 -10.99 3.24
C PRO A 215 0.69 -11.26 4.18
N GLN A 216 0.71 -12.39 4.87
CA GLN A 216 -0.31 -12.78 5.86
C GLN A 216 -0.29 -11.87 7.08
N MET A 217 0.89 -11.58 7.63
CA MET A 217 1.05 -10.62 8.74
C MET A 217 0.56 -9.22 8.35
N ALA A 218 0.86 -8.77 7.13
CA ALA A 218 0.36 -7.50 6.64
C ALA A 218 -1.18 -7.48 6.53
N GLY A 219 -1.77 -8.55 6.04
CA GLY A 219 -3.22 -8.71 5.97
C GLY A 219 -3.87 -8.63 7.35
N ALA A 220 -3.36 -9.38 8.32
CA ALA A 220 -3.86 -9.38 9.71
C ALA A 220 -3.73 -7.99 10.36
N ALA A 221 -2.57 -7.35 10.22
CA ALA A 221 -2.33 -6.02 10.79
C ALA A 221 -3.27 -4.95 10.22
N LEU A 222 -3.58 -5.00 8.91
CA LEU A 222 -4.51 -4.07 8.29
C LEU A 222 -5.98 -4.37 8.66
N LEU A 223 -6.35 -5.63 8.87
CA LEU A 223 -7.66 -5.98 9.42
C LEU A 223 -7.87 -5.36 10.80
N ASP A 224 -6.88 -5.47 11.68
CA ASP A 224 -6.93 -4.87 13.01
C ASP A 224 -7.02 -3.34 12.92
N LEU A 225 -6.25 -2.74 12.02
CA LEU A 225 -6.27 -1.29 11.78
C LEU A 225 -7.63 -0.76 11.34
N VAL A 226 -8.29 -1.43 10.39
CA VAL A 226 -9.61 -0.97 9.88
C VAL A 226 -10.75 -1.23 10.87
N ARG A 227 -10.56 -2.16 11.80
CA ARG A 227 -11.49 -2.45 12.90
C ARG A 227 -11.32 -1.54 14.10
N ALA A 228 -10.18 -0.90 14.23
CA ALA A 228 -9.88 -0.02 15.36
C ALA A 228 -10.80 1.21 15.39
N ASP A 229 -11.00 1.76 16.59
CA ASP A 229 -11.71 3.01 16.76
C ASP A 229 -11.00 4.14 15.96
N PRO A 230 -11.71 4.87 15.09
CA PRO A 230 -11.15 5.99 14.33
C PRO A 230 -10.38 6.99 15.19
N ALA A 231 -10.84 7.23 16.41
CA ALA A 231 -10.21 8.17 17.33
C ALA A 231 -8.81 7.74 17.78
N THR A 232 -8.48 6.44 17.67
CA THR A 232 -7.17 5.89 18.04
C THR A 232 -6.19 5.85 16.88
N ILE A 233 -6.67 6.06 15.65
CA ILE A 233 -5.85 5.99 14.43
C ILE A 233 -4.92 7.20 14.35
N VAL A 234 -3.63 6.94 14.20
CA VAL A 234 -2.62 7.98 13.98
C VAL A 234 -2.30 8.17 12.50
N PRO A 235 -1.69 9.32 12.10
CA PRO A 235 -1.42 9.61 10.69
C PRO A 235 -0.54 8.59 9.96
N GLY A 236 0.24 7.80 10.70
CA GLY A 236 1.07 6.76 10.09
C GLY A 236 1.56 5.71 11.06
N TYR A 237 1.82 4.52 10.53
CA TYR A 237 2.35 3.37 11.28
C TYR A 237 3.52 2.73 10.55
N LEU A 238 4.55 2.33 11.29
CA LEU A 238 5.56 1.38 10.83
C LEU A 238 4.96 -0.03 10.92
N LEU A 239 5.06 -0.82 9.86
CA LEU A 239 4.60 -2.21 9.82
C LEU A 239 5.80 -3.16 9.80
N THR A 240 5.90 -4.01 10.82
CA THR A 240 6.94 -5.02 11.01
C THR A 240 6.30 -6.40 11.18
N ALA A 241 7.11 -7.45 11.33
CA ALA A 241 6.60 -8.78 11.71
C ALA A 241 5.86 -8.77 13.07
N ALA A 242 6.21 -7.85 13.97
CA ALA A 242 5.53 -7.65 15.24
C ALA A 242 4.22 -6.82 15.16
N GLY A 243 3.78 -6.46 13.94
CA GLY A 243 2.57 -5.66 13.71
C GLY A 243 2.81 -4.18 13.53
N LEU A 244 1.76 -3.37 13.76
CA LEU A 244 1.77 -1.92 13.59
C LEU A 244 2.37 -1.22 14.81
N GLN A 245 3.28 -0.30 14.56
CA GLN A 245 3.96 0.50 15.58
C GLN A 245 3.83 1.99 15.22
N LYS A 246 3.67 2.86 16.21
CA LYS A 246 3.76 4.31 15.98
C LYS A 246 5.20 4.65 15.60
N PRO A 247 5.44 5.43 14.54
CA PRO A 247 6.79 5.88 14.24
C PRO A 247 7.31 6.74 15.39
N SER A 248 8.56 6.49 15.77
CA SER A 248 9.31 7.34 16.73
C SER A 248 9.63 8.70 16.11
#